data_4c8e13ee5577404807121f98fb49c3f4
#
_entry.id   4c8e13ee5577404807121f98fb49c3f4
#
_cell.length_a   1.000
_cell.length_b   1.000
_cell.length_c   1.000
_cell.angle_alpha   90.00
_cell.angle_beta   90.00
_cell.angle_gamma   90.00
#
_symmetry.space_group_name_H-M   'P 1'
#
loop_
_entity.id
_entity.type
_entity.pdbx_description
1 polymer ?
#
loop_
_entity_poly.entity_id
_entity_poly.type
_entity_poly.pdbx_seq_one_letter_code
_entity_poly.pdbx_strand_id
1 'polypeptide(L)'
;LWKPKKDGEPFWESPWCQGRPGWHIECSVMAKHYLGDQIDIHAGGEDLIFPHHENEIAQSECANDKTFANYWMHNGFLNIDNKKMSKSLGNFFTVRDIAEKYDLQVLRFFMLSAHYRSPINFSAELMEASKNGLERILTAVDRLKELDAKAEGAAETCAEQEKMVEVQKLREKFEAAMEDDFNTADAVSAIFELVKLANSTADASSTKSYVSCLLKEIEQLCD
;
A
#
# COMPACT_ATOMS: atom_id res chain seq x y z
N LEU A 1 -24.72 5.25 -19.52
CA LEU A 1 -25.00 3.81 -19.37
C LEU A 1 -24.96 3.08 -20.69
N TRP A 2 -25.84 3.41 -21.65
CA TRP A 2 -25.84 2.88 -23.01
C TRP A 2 -25.35 3.94 -23.98
N LYS A 3 -24.39 3.60 -24.85
CA LYS A 3 -23.79 4.52 -25.80
C LYS A 3 -24.32 4.20 -27.20
N PRO A 4 -24.83 5.18 -27.96
CA PRO A 4 -25.23 4.95 -29.35
C PRO A 4 -24.10 4.40 -30.19
N LYS A 5 -24.45 3.58 -31.19
CA LYS A 5 -23.53 3.03 -32.18
C LYS A 5 -22.70 4.12 -32.84
N LYS A 6 -21.43 3.83 -33.06
CA LYS A 6 -20.55 4.58 -33.95
C LYS A 6 -20.00 3.66 -35.02
N ASP A 7 -19.60 4.24 -36.14
CA ASP A 7 -19.02 3.48 -37.24
C ASP A 7 -17.70 2.81 -36.80
N GLY A 8 -17.58 1.52 -37.11
CA GLY A 8 -16.40 0.73 -36.76
C GLY A 8 -16.36 0.19 -35.33
N GLU A 9 -17.36 0.48 -34.49
CA GLU A 9 -17.47 -0.10 -33.13
C GLU A 9 -18.45 -1.30 -33.13
N PRO A 10 -18.19 -2.31 -32.26
CA PRO A 10 -19.17 -3.37 -32.00
C PRO A 10 -20.44 -2.76 -31.38
N PHE A 11 -21.61 -3.34 -31.73
CA PHE A 11 -22.87 -2.86 -31.21
C PHE A 11 -23.88 -3.99 -31.04
N TRP A 12 -24.88 -3.74 -30.22
CA TRP A 12 -26.02 -4.62 -29.97
C TRP A 12 -27.33 -3.86 -30.12
N GLU A 13 -28.40 -4.61 -30.39
CA GLU A 13 -29.77 -4.07 -30.36
C GLU A 13 -30.19 -3.80 -28.92
N SER A 14 -30.93 -2.73 -28.70
CA SER A 14 -31.55 -2.42 -27.41
C SER A 14 -32.90 -1.72 -27.64
N PRO A 15 -33.77 -1.63 -26.61
CA PRO A 15 -35.04 -0.90 -26.70
C PRO A 15 -34.84 0.60 -26.99
N TRP A 16 -33.68 1.15 -26.80
CA TRP A 16 -33.39 2.58 -26.95
C TRP A 16 -32.78 2.90 -28.34
N CYS A 17 -31.77 2.14 -28.72
CA CYS A 17 -31.09 2.29 -30.00
C CYS A 17 -30.02 1.18 -30.16
N GLN A 18 -29.53 1.01 -31.39
CA GLN A 18 -28.28 0.27 -31.62
C GLN A 18 -27.12 0.95 -30.88
N GLY A 19 -26.35 0.19 -30.14
CA GLY A 19 -25.29 0.76 -29.35
C GLY A 19 -24.50 -0.27 -28.55
N ARG A 20 -23.75 0.20 -27.55
CA ARG A 20 -22.95 -0.63 -26.68
C ARG A 20 -23.06 -0.18 -25.23
N PRO A 21 -22.73 -1.09 -24.26
CA PRO A 21 -22.58 -0.73 -22.87
C PRO A 21 -21.56 0.38 -22.70
N GLY A 22 -21.77 1.25 -21.73
CA GLY A 22 -20.75 2.18 -21.26
C GLY A 22 -19.84 1.50 -20.25
N TRP A 23 -18.68 2.12 -19.98
CA TRP A 23 -17.67 1.58 -19.07
C TRP A 23 -18.21 1.17 -17.69
N HIS A 24 -19.10 1.98 -17.10
CA HIS A 24 -19.60 1.72 -15.73
C HIS A 24 -20.31 0.37 -15.60
N ILE A 25 -21.15 0.02 -16.58
CA ILE A 25 -21.90 -1.24 -16.55
C ILE A 25 -20.99 -2.46 -16.75
N GLU A 26 -19.87 -2.30 -17.45
CA GLU A 26 -18.88 -3.36 -17.60
C GLU A 26 -18.33 -3.78 -16.22
N CYS A 27 -17.94 -2.80 -15.40
CA CYS A 27 -17.43 -3.06 -14.05
C CYS A 27 -18.52 -3.64 -13.14
N SER A 28 -19.74 -3.10 -13.15
CA SER A 28 -20.86 -3.60 -12.34
C SER A 28 -21.19 -5.06 -12.67
N VAL A 29 -21.20 -5.43 -13.96
CA VAL A 29 -21.48 -6.80 -14.40
C VAL A 29 -20.33 -7.74 -14.06
N MET A 30 -19.08 -7.33 -14.25
CA MET A 30 -17.91 -8.14 -13.91
C MET A 30 -17.79 -8.37 -12.40
N ALA A 31 -18.01 -7.33 -11.60
CA ALA A 31 -18.02 -7.46 -10.14
C ALA A 31 -19.08 -8.49 -9.70
N LYS A 32 -20.31 -8.36 -10.18
CA LYS A 32 -21.37 -9.33 -9.87
C LYS A 32 -21.01 -10.76 -10.32
N HIS A 33 -20.45 -10.90 -11.51
CA HIS A 33 -20.17 -12.23 -12.09
C HIS A 33 -19.07 -12.97 -11.32
N TYR A 34 -18.01 -12.27 -10.90
CA TYR A 34 -16.85 -12.90 -10.29
C TYR A 34 -16.85 -12.83 -8.76
N LEU A 35 -17.45 -11.82 -8.16
CA LEU A 35 -17.36 -11.53 -6.73
C LEU A 35 -18.74 -11.64 -6.02
N GLY A 36 -19.85 -11.67 -6.76
CA GLY A 36 -21.19 -11.76 -6.21
C GLY A 36 -21.93 -10.42 -6.17
N ASP A 37 -23.11 -10.43 -5.55
CA ASP A 37 -24.02 -9.27 -5.52
C ASP A 37 -23.52 -8.15 -4.61
N GLN A 38 -22.71 -8.47 -3.62
CA GLN A 38 -22.10 -7.56 -2.65
C GLN A 38 -20.63 -7.93 -2.48
N ILE A 39 -19.77 -6.94 -2.45
CA ILE A 39 -18.32 -7.10 -2.27
C ILE A 39 -17.85 -6.43 -0.98
N ASP A 40 -16.73 -6.88 -0.44
CA ASP A 40 -16.21 -6.31 0.80
C ASP A 40 -15.57 -4.95 0.55
N ILE A 41 -14.65 -4.85 -0.41
CA ILE A 41 -13.88 -3.64 -0.69
C ILE A 41 -13.97 -3.31 -2.18
N HIS A 42 -14.32 -2.07 -2.50
CA HIS A 42 -14.17 -1.49 -3.84
C HIS A 42 -13.22 -0.30 -3.79
N ALA A 43 -12.23 -0.29 -4.66
CA ALA A 43 -11.18 0.72 -4.63
C ALA A 43 -10.89 1.30 -6.01
N GLY A 44 -10.36 2.54 -6.02
CA GLY A 44 -9.94 3.19 -7.26
C GLY A 44 -9.30 4.55 -7.00
N GLY A 45 -8.95 5.28 -8.05
CA GLY A 45 -8.51 6.66 -7.94
C GLY A 45 -9.64 7.60 -7.52
N GLU A 46 -9.29 8.71 -6.87
CA GLU A 46 -10.27 9.71 -6.43
C GLU A 46 -11.09 10.31 -7.59
N ASP A 47 -10.56 10.28 -8.82
CA ASP A 47 -11.25 10.73 -10.03
C ASP A 47 -12.35 9.77 -10.49
N LEU A 48 -12.42 8.56 -9.95
CA LEU A 48 -13.47 7.59 -10.21
C LEU A 48 -14.68 7.75 -9.29
N ILE A 49 -14.59 8.48 -8.19
CA ILE A 49 -15.71 8.71 -7.28
C ILE A 49 -16.94 9.13 -8.09
N PHE A 50 -16.77 10.15 -8.92
CA PHE A 50 -17.81 10.63 -9.82
C PHE A 50 -17.26 10.84 -11.25
N PRO A 51 -17.95 10.33 -12.27
CA PRO A 51 -19.26 9.64 -12.21
C PRO A 51 -19.17 8.10 -12.12
N HIS A 52 -17.97 7.48 -12.09
CA HIS A 52 -17.82 6.05 -12.31
C HIS A 52 -18.40 5.22 -11.18
N HIS A 53 -17.90 5.37 -9.96
CA HIS A 53 -18.33 4.58 -8.80
C HIS A 53 -19.78 4.88 -8.41
N GLU A 54 -20.24 6.12 -8.52
CA GLU A 54 -21.64 6.46 -8.30
C GLU A 54 -22.57 5.73 -9.30
N ASN A 55 -22.15 5.57 -10.55
CA ASN A 55 -22.90 4.79 -11.52
C ASN A 55 -22.84 3.29 -11.24
N GLU A 56 -21.73 2.77 -10.74
CA GLU A 56 -21.64 1.35 -10.34
C GLU A 56 -22.55 1.05 -9.14
N ILE A 57 -22.59 1.94 -8.15
CA ILE A 57 -23.54 1.85 -7.01
C ILE A 57 -24.97 1.81 -7.54
N ALA A 58 -25.38 2.80 -8.33
CA ALA A 58 -26.72 2.87 -8.86
C ALA A 58 -27.11 1.63 -9.67
N GLN A 59 -26.23 1.11 -10.52
CA GLN A 59 -26.46 -0.06 -11.33
C GLN A 59 -26.56 -1.35 -10.50
N SER A 60 -25.62 -1.54 -9.59
CA SER A 60 -25.52 -2.78 -8.80
C SER A 60 -26.62 -2.86 -7.74
N GLU A 61 -26.89 -1.78 -7.04
CA GLU A 61 -27.90 -1.76 -5.98
C GLU A 61 -29.32 -1.84 -6.56
N CYS A 62 -29.60 -1.14 -7.66
CA CYS A 62 -30.89 -1.27 -8.33
C CYS A 62 -31.12 -2.65 -8.95
N ALA A 63 -30.08 -3.34 -9.38
CA ALA A 63 -30.21 -4.66 -9.99
C ALA A 63 -30.28 -5.80 -8.97
N ASN A 64 -29.66 -5.65 -7.80
CA ASN A 64 -29.44 -6.72 -6.84
C ASN A 64 -30.22 -6.54 -5.53
N ASP A 65 -30.78 -5.36 -5.28
CA ASP A 65 -31.45 -4.98 -4.03
C ASP A 65 -30.55 -5.22 -2.78
N LYS A 66 -29.26 -4.89 -2.92
CA LYS A 66 -28.22 -5.03 -1.89
C LYS A 66 -27.24 -3.90 -2.01
N THR A 67 -26.60 -3.52 -0.89
CA THR A 67 -25.45 -2.64 -0.88
C THR A 67 -24.33 -3.23 -1.74
N PHE A 68 -23.79 -2.45 -2.67
CA PHE A 68 -22.79 -2.94 -3.63
C PHE A 68 -21.46 -3.26 -2.96
N ALA A 69 -20.90 -2.33 -2.18
CA ALA A 69 -19.64 -2.52 -1.47
C ALA A 69 -19.73 -2.06 -0.02
N ASN A 70 -19.14 -2.85 0.89
CA ASN A 70 -19.13 -2.52 2.32
C ASN A 70 -18.16 -1.37 2.62
N TYR A 71 -17.00 -1.36 1.94
CA TYR A 71 -15.95 -0.35 2.12
C TYR A 71 -15.49 0.21 0.78
N TRP A 72 -15.25 1.52 0.76
CA TRP A 72 -14.75 2.25 -0.39
C TRP A 72 -13.39 2.85 -0.08
N MET A 73 -12.42 2.62 -0.96
CA MET A 73 -11.08 3.17 -0.83
C MET A 73 -10.71 3.97 -2.08
N HIS A 74 -10.35 5.24 -1.88
CA HIS A 74 -9.94 6.11 -2.98
C HIS A 74 -8.52 6.62 -2.76
N ASN A 75 -7.62 6.29 -3.69
CA ASN A 75 -6.24 6.74 -3.63
C ASN A 75 -6.05 8.07 -4.34
N GLY A 76 -5.14 8.87 -3.81
CA GLY A 76 -4.68 10.11 -4.43
C GLY A 76 -3.91 9.86 -5.72
N PHE A 77 -3.61 10.93 -6.45
CA PHE A 77 -2.89 10.86 -7.72
C PHE A 77 -1.39 10.64 -7.53
N LEU A 78 -0.79 9.95 -8.49
CA LEU A 78 0.64 9.99 -8.69
C LEU A 78 0.99 11.19 -9.59
N ASN A 79 1.75 12.13 -9.03
CA ASN A 79 2.27 13.29 -9.74
C ASN A 79 3.72 13.04 -10.15
N ILE A 80 4.14 13.68 -11.21
CA ILE A 80 5.54 13.73 -11.66
C ILE A 80 5.92 15.19 -11.76
N ASP A 81 6.94 15.60 -11.04
CA ASP A 81 7.37 17.00 -10.94
C ASP A 81 6.19 17.96 -10.65
N ASN A 82 5.38 17.59 -9.66
CA ASN A 82 4.18 18.31 -9.23
C ASN A 82 3.08 18.47 -10.30
N LYS A 83 3.10 17.64 -11.35
CA LYS A 83 2.06 17.60 -12.37
C LYS A 83 1.43 16.21 -12.41
N LYS A 84 0.12 16.13 -12.58
CA LYS A 84 -0.57 14.84 -12.73
C LYS A 84 0.10 14.04 -13.86
N MET A 85 0.45 12.78 -13.56
CA MET A 85 0.98 11.87 -14.58
C MET A 85 -0.11 11.58 -15.63
N SER A 86 0.18 11.81 -16.90
CA SER A 86 -0.72 11.46 -17.99
C SER A 86 0.01 11.19 -19.30
N LYS A 87 -0.54 10.28 -20.12
CA LYS A 87 0.00 9.98 -21.44
C LYS A 87 -0.01 11.20 -22.37
N SER A 88 -1.02 12.06 -22.25
CA SER A 88 -1.16 13.26 -23.08
C SER A 88 -0.12 14.33 -22.78
N LEU A 89 0.44 14.34 -21.56
CA LEU A 89 1.51 15.28 -21.16
C LEU A 89 2.91 14.72 -21.44
N GLY A 90 3.03 13.47 -21.90
CA GLY A 90 4.33 12.84 -22.17
C GLY A 90 5.17 12.57 -20.92
N ASN A 91 4.61 12.71 -19.71
CA ASN A 91 5.26 12.46 -18.43
C ASN A 91 4.83 11.12 -17.81
N PHE A 92 4.58 10.12 -18.64
CA PHE A 92 4.12 8.81 -18.23
C PHE A 92 5.29 7.83 -18.20
N PHE A 93 5.44 7.11 -17.06
CA PHE A 93 6.37 6.00 -16.90
C PHE A 93 5.60 4.74 -16.54
N THR A 94 6.04 3.62 -17.04
CA THR A 94 5.54 2.31 -16.60
C THR A 94 6.38 1.79 -15.44
N VAL A 95 5.83 0.84 -14.68
CA VAL A 95 6.60 0.12 -13.65
C VAL A 95 7.82 -0.56 -14.27
N ARG A 96 7.76 -1.02 -15.54
CA ARG A 96 8.90 -1.60 -16.26
C ARG A 96 10.02 -0.60 -16.49
N ASP A 97 9.70 0.62 -16.89
CA ASP A 97 10.68 1.68 -17.09
C ASP A 97 11.41 2.02 -15.78
N ILE A 98 10.67 2.00 -14.66
CA ILE A 98 11.25 2.21 -13.32
C ILE A 98 12.13 1.04 -12.90
N ALA A 99 11.71 -0.20 -13.18
CA ALA A 99 12.45 -1.42 -12.84
C ALA A 99 13.81 -1.52 -13.54
N GLU A 100 14.03 -0.81 -14.65
CA GLU A 100 15.35 -0.69 -15.29
C GLU A 100 16.37 0.10 -14.46
N LYS A 101 15.91 0.93 -13.51
CA LYS A 101 16.75 1.85 -12.73
C LYS A 101 16.74 1.56 -11.24
N TYR A 102 15.63 1.03 -10.72
CA TYR A 102 15.42 0.81 -9.29
C TYR A 102 14.89 -0.60 -9.03
N ASP A 103 15.29 -1.18 -7.90
CA ASP A 103 14.61 -2.36 -7.38
C ASP A 103 13.13 -2.06 -7.12
N LEU A 104 12.24 -2.98 -7.47
CA LEU A 104 10.80 -2.79 -7.25
C LEU A 104 10.40 -2.72 -5.78
N GLN A 105 11.22 -3.25 -4.86
CA GLN A 105 11.02 -3.06 -3.43
C GLN A 105 11.18 -1.58 -3.02
N VAL A 106 12.12 -0.86 -3.66
CA VAL A 106 12.27 0.59 -3.45
C VAL A 106 11.02 1.33 -3.91
N LEU A 107 10.47 0.96 -5.08
CA LEU A 107 9.23 1.55 -5.57
C LEU A 107 8.06 1.25 -4.62
N ARG A 108 7.92 0.00 -4.16
CA ARG A 108 6.89 -0.37 -3.17
C ARG A 108 7.03 0.47 -1.90
N PHE A 109 8.25 0.57 -1.36
CA PHE A 109 8.53 1.36 -0.17
C PHE A 109 8.22 2.85 -0.37
N PHE A 110 8.57 3.41 -1.53
CA PHE A 110 8.20 4.78 -1.91
C PHE A 110 6.68 4.99 -1.88
N MET A 111 5.91 4.07 -2.48
CA MET A 111 4.44 4.17 -2.50
C MET A 111 3.82 4.09 -1.11
N LEU A 112 4.42 3.33 -0.19
CA LEU A 112 3.97 3.19 1.19
C LEU A 112 4.43 4.33 2.11
N SER A 113 5.32 5.20 1.65
CA SER A 113 5.84 6.33 2.44
C SER A 113 4.85 7.48 2.63
N ALA A 114 3.72 7.46 1.93
CA ALA A 114 2.63 8.41 2.07
C ALA A 114 1.31 7.68 2.30
N HIS A 115 0.37 8.35 2.97
CA HIS A 115 -0.99 7.83 3.10
C HIS A 115 -1.64 7.70 1.71
N TYR A 116 -2.33 6.58 1.44
CA TYR A 116 -2.87 6.28 0.10
C TYR A 116 -3.85 7.33 -0.44
N ARG A 117 -4.55 8.06 0.43
CA ARG A 117 -5.46 9.17 0.03
C ARG A 117 -4.71 10.43 -0.41
N SER A 118 -3.44 10.55 -0.09
CA SER A 118 -2.66 11.75 -0.40
C SER A 118 -2.01 11.61 -1.78
N PRO A 119 -2.01 12.67 -2.60
CA PRO A 119 -1.22 12.66 -3.81
C PRO A 119 0.27 12.47 -3.49
N ILE A 120 0.92 11.57 -4.21
CA ILE A 120 2.36 11.34 -4.06
C ILE A 120 3.10 11.90 -5.28
N ASN A 121 4.21 12.61 -5.04
CA ASN A 121 5.02 13.17 -6.12
C ASN A 121 6.23 12.27 -6.39
N PHE A 122 6.30 11.73 -7.60
CA PHE A 122 7.44 10.92 -8.04
C PHE A 122 8.56 11.83 -8.54
N SER A 123 9.74 11.67 -7.97
CA SER A 123 10.97 12.26 -8.47
C SER A 123 12.17 11.35 -8.20
N ALA A 124 13.25 11.50 -8.94
CA ALA A 124 14.48 10.72 -8.72
C ALA A 124 15.03 10.91 -7.30
N GLU A 125 14.94 12.13 -6.76
CA GLU A 125 15.40 12.46 -5.40
C GLU A 125 14.60 11.69 -4.33
N LEU A 126 13.27 11.61 -4.48
CA LEU A 126 12.41 10.89 -3.54
C LEU A 126 12.59 9.37 -3.67
N MET A 127 12.88 8.87 -4.87
CA MET A 127 13.23 7.46 -5.05
C MET A 127 14.57 7.12 -4.40
N GLU A 128 15.61 7.97 -4.51
CA GLU A 128 16.88 7.77 -3.81
C GLU A 128 16.71 7.88 -2.28
N ALA A 129 15.88 8.80 -1.79
CA ALA A 129 15.55 8.89 -0.37
C ALA A 129 14.87 7.61 0.13
N SER A 130 13.93 7.06 -0.65
CA SER A 130 13.24 5.81 -0.33
C SER A 130 14.20 4.61 -0.36
N LYS A 131 15.12 4.55 -1.32
CA LYS A 131 16.18 3.54 -1.38
C LYS A 131 17.04 3.58 -0.13
N ASN A 132 17.54 4.74 0.26
CA ASN A 132 18.34 4.90 1.47
C ASN A 132 17.54 4.52 2.74
N GLY A 133 16.25 4.85 2.78
CA GLY A 133 15.35 4.47 3.88
C GLY A 133 15.22 2.95 3.99
N LEU A 134 14.94 2.27 2.90
CA LEU A 134 14.84 0.82 2.84
C LEU A 134 16.18 0.14 3.21
N GLU A 135 17.29 0.62 2.67
CA GLU A 135 18.63 0.10 2.98
C GLU A 135 18.96 0.19 4.47
N ARG A 136 18.51 1.24 5.17
CA ARG A 136 18.68 1.35 6.63
C ARG A 136 17.95 0.25 7.39
N ILE A 137 16.75 -0.12 6.96
CA ILE A 137 15.98 -1.22 7.57
C ILE A 137 16.68 -2.55 7.29
N LEU A 138 17.03 -2.83 6.02
CA LEU A 138 17.69 -4.08 5.62
C LEU A 138 19.05 -4.26 6.34
N THR A 139 19.86 -3.19 6.42
CA THR A 139 21.14 -3.23 7.13
C THR A 139 20.97 -3.54 8.62
N ALA A 140 19.90 -3.02 9.24
CA ALA A 140 19.62 -3.34 10.66
C ALA A 140 19.20 -4.80 10.83
N VAL A 141 18.39 -5.34 9.91
CA VAL A 141 18.00 -6.75 9.90
C VAL A 141 19.22 -7.65 9.74
N ASP A 142 20.10 -7.36 8.77
CA ASP A 142 21.32 -8.15 8.55
C ASP A 142 22.23 -8.13 9.75
N ARG A 143 22.44 -6.95 10.37
CA ARG A 143 23.19 -6.80 11.60
C ARG A 143 22.59 -7.62 12.76
N LEU A 144 21.26 -7.59 12.93
CA LEU A 144 20.59 -8.38 13.96
C LEU A 144 20.72 -9.88 13.68
N LYS A 145 20.65 -10.34 12.43
CA LYS A 145 20.92 -11.75 12.06
C LYS A 145 22.33 -12.19 12.43
N GLU A 146 23.33 -11.33 12.21
CA GLU A 146 24.70 -11.61 12.62
C GLU A 146 24.86 -11.69 14.14
N LEU A 147 24.21 -10.78 14.88
CA LEU A 147 24.21 -10.80 16.34
C LEU A 147 23.49 -12.04 16.87
N ASP A 148 22.31 -12.34 16.33
CA ASP A 148 21.50 -13.50 16.71
C ASP A 148 22.26 -14.82 16.51
N ALA A 149 23.03 -14.95 15.44
CA ALA A 149 23.83 -16.14 15.15
C ALA A 149 25.00 -16.31 16.15
N LYS A 150 25.47 -15.23 16.77
CA LYS A 150 26.62 -15.24 17.70
C LYS A 150 26.20 -15.15 19.17
N ALA A 151 24.97 -14.70 19.42
CA ALA A 151 24.49 -14.49 20.77
C ALA A 151 24.35 -15.80 21.55
N GLU A 152 24.88 -15.79 22.77
CA GLU A 152 24.74 -16.86 23.74
C GLU A 152 24.00 -16.32 24.99
N GLY A 153 23.49 -17.23 25.80
CA GLY A 153 22.87 -16.86 27.05
C GLY A 153 21.32 -16.93 27.00
N ALA A 154 20.79 -17.14 28.17
CA ALA A 154 19.43 -17.61 28.31
C ALA A 154 18.46 -16.59 28.93
N ALA A 155 18.87 -15.75 29.84
CA ALA A 155 17.97 -14.86 30.56
C ALA A 155 18.25 -13.40 30.23
N GLU A 156 17.18 -12.70 29.87
CA GLU A 156 17.27 -11.25 29.64
C GLU A 156 17.70 -10.51 30.90
N THR A 157 18.47 -9.47 30.70
CA THR A 157 18.79 -8.50 31.78
C THR A 157 17.58 -7.61 32.07
N CYS A 158 17.53 -7.00 33.26
CA CYS A 158 16.47 -6.03 33.58
C CYS A 158 16.40 -4.89 32.55
N ALA A 159 17.56 -4.43 32.04
CA ALA A 159 17.61 -3.39 31.02
C ALA A 159 17.01 -3.87 29.67
N GLU A 160 17.27 -5.11 29.26
CA GLU A 160 16.67 -5.69 28.05
C GLU A 160 15.16 -5.87 28.21
N GLN A 161 14.69 -6.31 29.38
CA GLN A 161 13.26 -6.43 29.67
C GLN A 161 12.54 -5.07 29.55
N GLU A 162 13.14 -3.99 30.06
CA GLU A 162 12.61 -2.64 29.88
C GLU A 162 12.54 -2.26 28.37
N LYS A 163 13.55 -2.64 27.58
CA LYS A 163 13.56 -2.39 26.14
C LYS A 163 12.55 -3.24 25.39
N MET A 164 12.26 -4.46 25.81
CA MET A 164 11.20 -5.28 25.23
C MET A 164 9.80 -4.66 25.43
N VAL A 165 9.58 -3.97 26.56
CA VAL A 165 8.36 -3.18 26.76
C VAL A 165 8.29 -2.01 25.77
N GLU A 166 9.42 -1.38 25.45
CA GLU A 166 9.49 -0.31 24.43
C GLU A 166 9.22 -0.86 23.03
N VAL A 167 9.75 -2.04 22.68
CA VAL A 167 9.45 -2.76 21.44
C VAL A 167 7.95 -3.00 21.30
N GLN A 168 7.30 -3.49 22.35
CA GLN A 168 5.86 -3.74 22.35
C GLN A 168 5.05 -2.44 22.10
N LYS A 169 5.44 -1.32 22.69
CA LYS A 169 4.79 -0.02 22.44
C LYS A 169 4.97 0.45 20.99
N LEU A 170 6.09 0.15 20.35
CA LEU A 170 6.33 0.48 18.95
C LEU A 170 5.49 -0.40 18.02
N ARG A 171 5.27 -1.69 18.36
CA ARG A 171 4.29 -2.53 17.69
C ARG A 171 2.88 -1.95 17.79
N GLU A 172 2.44 -1.61 19.01
CA GLU A 172 1.12 -1.00 19.22
C GLU A 172 0.96 0.30 18.44
N LYS A 173 2.02 1.10 18.32
CA LYS A 173 2.03 2.32 17.50
C LYS A 173 1.86 2.00 16.01
N PHE A 174 2.53 0.96 15.52
CA PHE A 174 2.37 0.48 14.13
C PHE A 174 0.94 0.00 13.88
N GLU A 175 0.42 -0.87 14.75
CA GLU A 175 -0.93 -1.42 14.63
C GLU A 175 -1.98 -0.31 14.67
N ALA A 176 -1.88 0.65 15.59
CA ALA A 176 -2.77 1.80 15.66
C ALA A 176 -2.74 2.66 14.39
N ALA A 177 -1.58 2.84 13.76
CA ALA A 177 -1.47 3.54 12.49
C ALA A 177 -2.14 2.76 11.34
N MET A 178 -1.98 1.45 11.31
CA MET A 178 -2.64 0.60 10.30
C MET A 178 -4.15 0.51 10.50
N GLU A 179 -4.63 0.56 11.75
CA GLU A 179 -6.06 0.61 12.07
C GLU A 179 -6.69 1.97 11.76
N ASP A 180 -5.90 3.04 11.71
CA ASP A 180 -6.34 4.38 11.29
C ASP A 180 -6.27 4.53 9.77
N ASP A 181 -7.18 3.87 9.08
CA ASP A 181 -7.36 3.95 7.62
C ASP A 181 -6.09 3.62 6.82
N PHE A 182 -5.34 2.60 7.26
CA PHE A 182 -4.10 2.17 6.62
C PHE A 182 -3.07 3.30 6.49
N ASN A 183 -2.81 4.03 7.57
CA ASN A 183 -1.81 5.10 7.62
C ASN A 183 -0.39 4.51 7.59
N THR A 184 0.02 4.07 6.40
CA THR A 184 1.33 3.45 6.18
C THR A 184 2.49 4.41 6.46
N ALA A 185 2.30 5.72 6.33
CA ALA A 185 3.34 6.70 6.63
C ALA A 185 3.74 6.68 8.11
N ASP A 186 2.76 6.66 9.02
CA ASP A 186 3.01 6.56 10.47
C ASP A 186 3.45 5.15 10.86
N ALA A 187 2.93 4.11 10.21
CA ALA A 187 3.37 2.73 10.41
C ALA A 187 4.88 2.56 10.07
N VAL A 188 5.33 3.07 8.93
CA VAL A 188 6.75 3.10 8.53
C VAL A 188 7.59 3.91 9.52
N SER A 189 7.05 5.01 10.06
CA SER A 189 7.73 5.77 11.12
C SER A 189 7.98 4.91 12.37
N ALA A 190 7.02 4.09 12.79
CA ALA A 190 7.18 3.17 13.92
C ALA A 190 8.27 2.12 13.64
N ILE A 191 8.36 1.59 12.42
CA ILE A 191 9.46 0.69 12.00
C ILE A 191 10.82 1.39 12.13
N PHE A 192 10.95 2.63 11.69
CA PHE A 192 12.21 3.37 11.84
C PHE A 192 12.60 3.64 13.30
N GLU A 193 11.62 3.88 14.17
CA GLU A 193 11.86 3.99 15.60
C GLU A 193 12.35 2.66 16.19
N LEU A 194 11.76 1.55 15.78
CA LEU A 194 12.21 0.21 16.20
C LEU A 194 13.62 -0.12 15.69
N VAL A 195 13.93 0.21 14.44
CA VAL A 195 15.29 0.08 13.87
C VAL A 195 16.29 0.94 14.65
N LYS A 196 15.91 2.16 15.03
CA LYS A 196 16.75 3.04 15.86
C LYS A 196 16.99 2.43 17.25
N LEU A 197 15.94 1.92 17.88
CA LEU A 197 16.05 1.22 19.17
C LEU A 197 17.01 0.05 19.06
N ALA A 198 16.82 -0.83 18.07
CA ALA A 198 17.67 -1.99 17.83
C ALA A 198 19.15 -1.60 17.63
N ASN A 199 19.40 -0.56 16.82
CA ASN A 199 20.76 -0.10 16.55
C ASN A 199 21.46 0.53 17.78
N SER A 200 20.69 1.09 18.72
CA SER A 200 21.24 1.75 19.90
C SER A 200 21.38 0.84 21.13
N THR A 201 20.70 -0.32 21.14
CA THR A 201 20.61 -1.16 22.35
C THR A 201 21.10 -2.59 22.16
N ALA A 202 21.10 -3.12 20.93
CA ALA A 202 21.62 -4.45 20.65
C ALA A 202 23.11 -4.41 20.29
N ASP A 203 23.92 -5.23 20.95
CA ASP A 203 25.35 -5.40 20.69
C ASP A 203 25.82 -6.85 20.94
N ALA A 204 27.11 -7.09 20.87
CA ALA A 204 27.71 -8.41 21.05
C ALA A 204 27.51 -9.01 22.45
N SER A 205 27.14 -8.20 23.44
CA SER A 205 26.85 -8.64 24.81
C SER A 205 25.37 -8.92 25.07
N SER A 206 24.51 -8.60 24.10
CA SER A 206 23.06 -8.79 24.20
C SER A 206 22.70 -10.27 24.24
N THR A 207 21.65 -10.60 25.00
CA THR A 207 21.16 -11.97 25.09
C THR A 207 20.49 -12.43 23.79
N LYS A 208 20.53 -13.73 23.53
CA LYS A 208 19.88 -14.37 22.39
C LYS A 208 18.39 -14.03 22.30
N SER A 209 17.70 -14.10 23.44
CA SER A 209 16.27 -13.80 23.53
C SER A 209 15.96 -12.37 23.09
N TYR A 210 16.74 -11.39 23.55
CA TYR A 210 16.54 -9.98 23.21
C TYR A 210 16.79 -9.69 21.72
N VAL A 211 17.91 -10.20 21.18
CA VAL A 211 18.25 -10.00 19.76
C VAL A 211 17.21 -10.66 18.84
N SER A 212 16.82 -11.92 19.17
CA SER A 212 15.77 -12.63 18.40
C SER A 212 14.43 -11.91 18.46
N CYS A 213 14.08 -11.29 19.59
CA CYS A 213 12.85 -10.48 19.71
C CYS A 213 12.88 -9.29 18.75
N LEU A 214 13.96 -8.49 18.77
CA LEU A 214 14.11 -7.35 17.88
C LEU A 214 14.07 -7.74 16.39
N LEU A 215 14.79 -8.80 16.03
CA LEU A 215 14.84 -9.30 14.66
C LEU A 215 13.46 -9.72 14.18
N LYS A 216 12.81 -10.58 14.94
CA LYS A 216 11.48 -11.09 14.63
C LYS A 216 10.45 -9.96 14.51
N GLU A 217 10.53 -8.99 15.39
CA GLU A 217 9.60 -7.86 15.39
C GLU A 217 9.73 -7.01 14.13
N ILE A 218 10.98 -6.63 13.77
CA ILE A 218 11.21 -5.85 12.55
C ILE A 218 10.77 -6.64 11.30
N GLU A 219 11.11 -7.92 11.20
CA GLU A 219 10.71 -8.76 10.07
C GLU A 219 9.18 -8.85 9.96
N GLN A 220 8.47 -9.07 11.08
CA GLN A 220 7.00 -9.16 11.08
C GLN A 220 6.29 -7.86 10.68
N LEU A 221 6.85 -6.70 11.03
CA LEU A 221 6.26 -5.42 10.66
C LEU A 221 6.60 -5.01 9.21
N CYS A 222 7.60 -5.65 8.59
CA CYS A 222 8.01 -5.38 7.21
C CYS A 222 7.38 -6.32 6.17
N ASP A 223 6.77 -7.44 6.59
CA ASP A 223 6.07 -8.41 5.73
C ASP A 223 4.67 -7.92 5.33
#